data_a6a913a08647ffa9514641c7b3c56853
#
_entry.id   a6a913a08647ffa9514641c7b3c56853
#
_cell.length_a   1.000
_cell.length_b   1.000
_cell.length_c   1.000
_cell.angle_alpha   90.00
_cell.angle_beta   90.00
_cell.angle_gamma   90.00
#
_symmetry.space_group_name_H-M   'P 1'
#
loop_
_entity.id
_entity.type
_entity.pdbx_description
1 polymer ?
#
loop_
_entity_poly.entity_id
_entity_poly.type
_entity_poly.pdbx_seq_one_letter_code
_entity_poly.pdbx_strand_id
1 'polypeptide(L)'
;MAKSTEPVYRGDVIYSGQDEYGDVAVVQEATSRTLHFGSTARQSTMLMADPTRLALSYTRCMVGGLLLAPPPRSALVLGLGGGSLPKFLLRHFAECRIDAVEMRACVVAVARRYFSLPEDERLALHVEKAEDFLSRTDIGPYDWLLIDLYD
;
A
#
# COMPACT_ATOMS: atom_id res chain seq x y z
N MET A 1 5.44 1.43 -35.44
CA MET A 1 5.91 0.66 -34.26
C MET A 1 6.45 1.65 -33.23
N ALA A 2 5.65 2.03 -32.26
CA ALA A 2 6.10 2.85 -31.14
C ALA A 2 7.06 2.01 -30.29
N LYS A 3 8.33 2.44 -30.15
CA LYS A 3 9.25 1.87 -29.19
C LYS A 3 8.68 2.17 -27.81
N SER A 4 8.20 1.16 -27.09
CA SER A 4 7.96 1.22 -25.66
C SER A 4 9.32 1.57 -25.02
N THR A 5 9.51 2.82 -24.65
CA THR A 5 10.68 3.21 -23.84
C THR A 5 10.40 2.72 -22.42
N GLU A 6 11.10 1.65 -22.04
CA GLU A 6 11.07 1.19 -20.64
C GLU A 6 11.42 2.36 -19.70
N PRO A 7 10.71 2.50 -18.58
CA PRO A 7 11.00 3.58 -17.64
C PRO A 7 12.42 3.43 -17.07
N VAL A 8 13.17 4.52 -17.04
CA VAL A 8 14.52 4.54 -16.45
C VAL A 8 14.36 4.92 -14.95
N TYR A 9 14.56 3.95 -14.09
CA TYR A 9 14.51 4.14 -12.65
C TYR A 9 15.84 4.64 -12.08
N ARG A 10 15.77 5.39 -10.97
CA ARG A 10 16.96 5.77 -10.18
C ARG A 10 17.18 4.72 -9.10
N GLY A 11 18.04 3.74 -9.37
CA GLY A 11 18.35 2.65 -8.44
C GLY A 11 18.28 1.28 -9.11
N ASP A 12 18.48 0.24 -8.33
CA ASP A 12 18.51 -1.13 -8.81
C ASP A 12 17.09 -1.72 -8.86
N VAL A 13 16.69 -2.22 -10.02
CA VAL A 13 15.43 -2.95 -10.17
C VAL A 13 15.62 -4.34 -9.54
N ILE A 14 15.07 -4.56 -8.36
CA ILE A 14 15.20 -5.83 -7.62
C ILE A 14 14.04 -6.80 -7.88
N TYR A 15 12.98 -6.31 -8.51
CA TYR A 15 11.85 -7.10 -9.00
C TYR A 15 11.21 -6.41 -10.19
N SER A 16 10.86 -7.21 -11.19
CA SER A 16 10.03 -6.80 -12.33
C SER A 16 9.06 -7.93 -12.65
N GLY A 17 7.80 -7.58 -12.85
CA GLY A 17 6.72 -8.51 -13.21
C GLY A 17 5.60 -7.78 -13.93
N GLN A 18 4.64 -8.54 -14.42
CA GLN A 18 3.47 -8.03 -15.13
C GLN A 18 2.25 -8.88 -14.75
N ASP A 19 1.10 -8.24 -14.63
CA ASP A 19 -0.20 -8.89 -14.56
C ASP A 19 -1.18 -8.27 -15.58
N GLU A 20 -2.46 -8.59 -15.46
CA GLU A 20 -3.51 -8.07 -16.36
C GLU A 20 -3.69 -6.53 -16.28
N TYR A 21 -3.20 -5.89 -15.22
CA TYR A 21 -3.26 -4.45 -14.99
C TYR A 21 -1.96 -3.72 -15.39
N GLY A 22 -0.97 -4.46 -15.89
CA GLY A 22 0.29 -3.90 -16.40
C GLY A 22 1.52 -4.23 -15.54
N ASP A 23 2.59 -3.48 -15.80
CA ASP A 23 3.90 -3.73 -15.21
C ASP A 23 3.95 -3.37 -13.73
N VAL A 24 4.75 -4.14 -12.99
CA VAL A 24 5.09 -3.87 -11.57
C VAL A 24 6.59 -3.95 -11.42
N ALA A 25 7.21 -2.92 -10.87
CA ALA A 25 8.63 -2.93 -10.58
C ALA A 25 8.89 -2.49 -9.13
N VAL A 26 9.91 -3.11 -8.51
CA VAL A 26 10.44 -2.68 -7.22
C VAL A 26 11.86 -2.21 -7.41
N VAL A 27 12.11 -0.97 -7.03
CA VAL A 27 13.41 -0.31 -7.17
C VAL A 27 14.03 -0.06 -5.81
N GLN A 28 15.26 -0.53 -5.63
CA GLN A 28 16.07 -0.30 -4.42
C GLN A 28 16.97 0.91 -4.65
N GLU A 29 16.86 1.89 -3.80
CA GLU A 29 17.81 3.00 -3.65
C GLU A 29 18.60 2.81 -2.33
N ALA A 30 19.61 3.63 -2.09
CA ALA A 30 20.47 3.48 -0.90
C ALA A 30 19.70 3.44 0.43
N THR A 31 18.65 4.24 0.59
CA THR A 31 17.90 4.40 1.84
C THR A 31 16.42 4.10 1.73
N SER A 32 15.93 3.79 0.52
CA SER A 32 14.52 3.58 0.27
C SER A 32 14.26 2.48 -0.75
N ARG A 33 13.07 1.95 -0.73
CA ARG A 33 12.56 1.00 -1.71
C ARG A 33 11.22 1.50 -2.23
N THR A 34 11.07 1.52 -3.55
CA THR A 34 9.91 2.14 -4.21
C THR A 34 9.22 1.15 -5.14
N LEU A 35 7.89 1.15 -5.09
CA LEU A 35 6.99 0.43 -5.98
C LEU A 35 6.60 1.34 -7.15
N HIS A 36 6.60 0.80 -8.35
CA HIS A 36 6.22 1.47 -9.59
C HIS A 36 5.26 0.62 -10.41
N PHE A 37 4.33 1.27 -11.12
CA PHE A 37 3.40 0.64 -12.06
C PHE A 37 3.65 1.19 -13.46
N GLY A 38 4.51 0.53 -14.24
CA GLY A 38 4.78 0.83 -15.65
C GLY A 38 5.32 2.24 -15.94
N SER A 39 5.65 3.03 -14.92
CA SER A 39 6.14 4.41 -15.05
C SER A 39 7.12 4.75 -13.92
N THR A 40 7.74 5.94 -14.00
CA THR A 40 8.63 6.43 -12.92
C THR A 40 7.86 7.04 -11.73
N ALA A 41 6.53 7.13 -11.81
CA ALA A 41 5.70 7.58 -10.70
C ALA A 41 5.82 6.62 -9.51
N ARG A 42 5.95 7.18 -8.31
CA ARG A 42 6.09 6.42 -7.06
C ARG A 42 4.72 6.04 -6.54
N GLN A 43 4.39 4.76 -6.60
CA GLN A 43 3.13 4.24 -6.05
C GLN A 43 3.22 4.01 -4.54
N SER A 44 4.38 3.56 -4.07
CA SER A 44 4.64 3.41 -2.64
C SER A 44 6.14 3.49 -2.41
N THR A 45 6.55 4.04 -1.27
CA THR A 45 7.95 4.11 -0.88
C THR A 45 8.11 3.72 0.59
N MET A 46 9.07 2.85 0.85
CA MET A 46 9.46 2.41 2.19
C MET A 46 10.87 2.91 2.51
N LEU A 47 11.06 3.47 3.70
CA LEU A 47 12.39 3.78 4.21
C LEU A 47 13.01 2.52 4.81
N MET A 48 14.25 2.21 4.43
CA MET A 48 14.93 0.98 4.89
C MET A 48 15.24 1.01 6.39
N ALA A 49 15.51 2.21 6.94
CA ALA A 49 15.79 2.37 8.37
C ALA A 49 14.54 2.28 9.26
N ASP A 50 13.36 2.58 8.72
CA ASP A 50 12.08 2.48 9.43
C ASP A 50 10.95 2.16 8.44
N PRO A 51 10.63 0.87 8.22
CA PRO A 51 9.59 0.43 7.30
C PRO A 51 8.16 0.90 7.64
N THR A 52 7.93 1.35 8.86
CA THR A 52 6.62 1.81 9.34
C THR A 52 6.40 3.31 9.16
N ARG A 53 7.47 4.06 8.91
CA ARG A 53 7.42 5.50 8.69
C ARG A 53 6.85 5.83 7.32
N LEU A 54 5.90 6.76 7.28
CA LEU A 54 5.31 7.24 6.03
C LEU A 54 6.31 8.12 5.26
N ALA A 55 6.83 7.59 4.15
CA ALA A 55 7.86 8.25 3.34
C ALA A 55 7.26 9.35 2.45
N LEU A 56 6.12 9.07 1.80
CA LEU A 56 5.47 9.98 0.87
C LEU A 56 4.63 11.03 1.62
N SER A 57 4.66 12.28 1.14
CA SER A 57 3.97 13.39 1.82
C SER A 57 2.46 13.21 1.84
N TYR A 58 1.87 12.69 0.77
CA TYR A 58 0.43 12.50 0.70
C TYR A 58 -0.08 11.49 1.75
N THR A 59 0.65 10.41 2.02
CA THR A 59 0.26 9.44 3.05
C THR A 59 0.29 10.07 4.45
N ARG A 60 1.22 11.00 4.71
CA ARG A 60 1.24 11.79 5.94
C ARG A 60 0.03 12.73 6.05
N CYS A 61 -0.39 13.32 4.94
CA CYS A 61 -1.60 14.14 4.90
C CYS A 61 -2.85 13.29 5.17
N MET A 62 -2.92 12.09 4.59
CA MET A 62 -4.05 11.17 4.84
C MET A 62 -4.22 10.84 6.32
N VAL A 63 -3.12 10.57 7.02
CA VAL A 63 -3.17 10.28 8.47
C VAL A 63 -3.31 11.53 9.35
N GLY A 64 -3.20 12.72 8.77
CA GLY A 64 -3.37 14.00 9.50
C GLY A 64 -4.75 14.14 10.15
N GLY A 65 -5.79 13.50 9.60
CA GLY A 65 -7.13 13.46 10.21
C GLY A 65 -7.17 12.84 11.62
N LEU A 66 -6.19 11.99 11.97
CA LEU A 66 -6.06 11.43 13.32
C LEU A 66 -5.81 12.47 14.43
N LEU A 67 -5.33 13.66 14.06
CA LEU A 67 -5.16 14.75 15.02
C LEU A 67 -6.50 15.31 15.52
N LEU A 68 -7.58 15.04 14.78
CA LEU A 68 -8.92 15.58 15.02
C LEU A 68 -9.94 14.51 15.47
N ALA A 69 -9.53 13.24 15.53
CA ALA A 69 -10.39 12.10 15.83
C ALA A 69 -9.79 11.24 16.96
N PRO A 70 -10.63 10.50 17.70
CA PRO A 70 -10.13 9.49 18.62
C PRO A 70 -9.28 8.42 17.90
N PRO A 71 -8.36 7.73 18.61
CA PRO A 71 -7.64 6.61 18.05
C PRO A 71 -8.59 5.55 17.48
N PRO A 72 -8.39 5.11 16.22
CA PRO A 72 -9.28 4.13 15.59
C PRO A 72 -9.12 2.75 16.22
N ARG A 73 -10.22 2.02 16.34
CA ARG A 73 -10.26 0.59 16.69
C ARG A 73 -10.48 -0.29 15.46
N SER A 74 -10.99 0.32 14.37
CA SER A 74 -11.22 -0.32 13.08
C SER A 74 -10.91 0.64 11.96
N ALA A 75 -10.20 0.17 10.93
CA ALA A 75 -9.87 0.94 9.76
C ALA A 75 -10.06 0.12 8.48
N LEU A 76 -10.59 0.75 7.45
CA LEU A 76 -10.62 0.22 6.09
C LEU A 76 -9.63 1.00 5.22
N VAL A 77 -8.73 0.29 4.56
CA VAL A 77 -7.76 0.85 3.63
C VAL A 77 -8.08 0.31 2.24
N LEU A 78 -8.49 1.18 1.33
CA LEU A 78 -8.71 0.85 -0.06
C LEU A 78 -7.46 1.21 -0.86
N GLY A 79 -6.81 0.20 -1.45
CA GLY A 79 -5.49 0.29 -2.04
C GLY A 79 -4.38 -0.03 -1.03
N LEU A 80 -3.50 -0.98 -1.39
CA LEU A 80 -2.43 -1.46 -0.51
C LEU A 80 -1.07 -0.87 -0.87
N GLY A 81 -0.71 -0.93 -2.15
CA GLY A 81 0.64 -0.61 -2.60
C GLY A 81 1.70 -1.40 -1.83
N GLY A 82 2.70 -0.74 -1.27
CA GLY A 82 3.70 -1.34 -0.39
C GLY A 82 3.26 -1.50 1.07
N GLY A 83 1.98 -1.32 1.37
CA GLY A 83 1.43 -1.47 2.72
C GLY A 83 1.85 -0.39 3.71
N SER A 84 2.15 0.82 3.24
CA SER A 84 2.61 1.92 4.11
C SER A 84 1.58 2.31 5.15
N LEU A 85 0.31 2.47 4.76
CA LEU A 85 -0.78 2.84 5.66
C LEU A 85 -1.10 1.73 6.68
N PRO A 86 -1.29 0.46 6.29
CA PRO A 86 -1.49 -0.62 7.25
C PRO A 86 -0.33 -0.75 8.25
N LYS A 87 0.93 -0.69 7.80
CA LYS A 87 2.10 -0.77 8.70
C LYS A 87 2.13 0.37 9.71
N PHE A 88 1.81 1.59 9.28
CA PHE A 88 1.69 2.75 10.16
C PHE A 88 0.61 2.54 11.22
N LEU A 89 -0.59 2.09 10.82
CA LEU A 89 -1.70 1.84 11.75
C LEU A 89 -1.35 0.74 12.75
N LEU A 90 -0.79 -0.37 12.30
CA LEU A 90 -0.35 -1.48 13.17
C LEU A 90 0.69 -1.04 14.21
N ARG A 91 1.58 -0.13 13.82
CA ARG A 91 2.64 0.40 14.70
C ARG A 91 2.12 1.34 15.77
N HIS A 92 1.15 2.19 15.42
CA HIS A 92 0.74 3.30 16.28
C HIS A 92 -0.56 3.05 17.04
N PHE A 93 -1.38 2.08 16.60
CA PHE A 93 -2.68 1.76 17.21
C PHE A 93 -2.77 0.27 17.51
N ALA A 94 -2.38 -0.12 18.72
CA ALA A 94 -2.28 -1.51 19.14
C ALA A 94 -3.61 -2.28 19.07
N GLU A 95 -4.73 -1.59 19.23
CA GLU A 95 -6.08 -2.16 19.24
C GLU A 95 -6.80 -2.05 17.88
N CYS A 96 -6.18 -1.41 16.88
CA CYS A 96 -6.81 -1.19 15.59
C CYS A 96 -6.81 -2.47 14.74
N ARG A 97 -8.00 -2.90 14.34
CA ARG A 97 -8.18 -3.94 13.31
C ARG A 97 -8.25 -3.27 11.95
N ILE A 98 -7.61 -3.87 10.95
CA ILE A 98 -7.43 -3.27 9.63
C ILE A 98 -7.90 -4.26 8.58
N ASP A 99 -8.85 -3.84 7.76
CA ASP A 99 -9.16 -4.47 6.48
C ASP A 99 -8.45 -3.66 5.39
N ALA A 100 -7.62 -4.30 4.58
CA ALA A 100 -6.97 -3.68 3.45
C ALA A 100 -7.37 -4.41 2.17
N VAL A 101 -7.86 -3.65 1.20
CA VAL A 101 -8.37 -4.16 -0.08
C VAL A 101 -7.41 -3.79 -1.19
N GLU A 102 -6.96 -4.78 -1.95
CA GLU A 102 -6.06 -4.60 -3.10
C GLU A 102 -6.51 -5.51 -4.23
N MET A 103 -6.77 -4.93 -5.40
CA MET A 103 -7.26 -5.71 -6.54
C MET A 103 -6.20 -6.63 -7.16
N ARG A 104 -4.91 -6.29 -7.02
CA ARG A 104 -3.78 -6.97 -7.67
C ARG A 104 -3.10 -7.94 -6.70
N ALA A 105 -3.31 -9.24 -6.89
CA ALA A 105 -2.66 -10.27 -6.05
C ALA A 105 -1.12 -10.17 -6.07
N CYS A 106 -0.53 -9.77 -7.22
CA CYS A 106 0.91 -9.56 -7.33
C CYS A 106 1.40 -8.44 -6.42
N VAL A 107 0.62 -7.36 -6.25
CA VAL A 107 0.95 -6.24 -5.35
C VAL A 107 0.97 -6.70 -3.89
N VAL A 108 0.00 -7.52 -3.48
CA VAL A 108 0.02 -8.12 -2.12
C VAL A 108 1.26 -8.97 -1.90
N ALA A 109 1.63 -9.82 -2.89
CA ALA A 109 2.84 -10.65 -2.81
C ALA A 109 4.11 -9.79 -2.73
N VAL A 110 4.20 -8.72 -3.53
CA VAL A 110 5.29 -7.75 -3.54
C VAL A 110 5.38 -7.01 -2.21
N ALA A 111 4.25 -6.56 -1.65
CA ALA A 111 4.21 -5.87 -0.36
C ALA A 111 4.79 -6.74 0.78
N ARG A 112 4.41 -8.01 0.83
CA ARG A 112 4.96 -8.97 1.80
C ARG A 112 6.44 -9.22 1.59
N ARG A 113 6.85 -9.50 0.35
CA ARG A 113 8.22 -9.91 0.05
C ARG A 113 9.24 -8.77 0.11
N TYR A 114 8.86 -7.58 -0.32
CA TYR A 114 9.81 -6.47 -0.53
C TYR A 114 9.55 -5.26 0.36
N PHE A 115 8.35 -5.10 0.93
CA PHE A 115 7.99 -3.90 1.69
C PHE A 115 7.72 -4.17 3.17
N SER A 116 8.17 -5.33 3.69
CA SER A 116 8.03 -5.67 5.10
C SER A 116 6.59 -5.59 5.63
N LEU A 117 5.61 -5.91 4.76
CA LEU A 117 4.22 -6.01 5.21
C LEU A 117 4.11 -7.24 6.14
N PRO A 118 3.77 -7.07 7.42
CA PRO A 118 3.76 -8.17 8.38
C PRO A 118 2.56 -9.10 8.18
N GLU A 119 2.71 -10.32 8.66
CA GLU A 119 1.59 -11.16 9.04
C GLU A 119 1.17 -10.77 10.47
N ASP A 120 0.00 -10.19 10.62
CA ASP A 120 -0.54 -9.72 11.89
C ASP A 120 -2.03 -10.07 11.94
N GLU A 121 -2.48 -10.64 13.06
CA GLU A 121 -3.88 -11.06 13.25
C GLU A 121 -4.89 -9.89 13.16
N ARG A 122 -4.41 -8.66 13.32
CA ARG A 122 -5.20 -7.44 13.18
C ARG A 122 -5.32 -6.95 11.74
N LEU A 123 -4.57 -7.55 10.78
CA LEU A 123 -4.57 -7.17 9.38
C LEU A 123 -5.19 -8.26 8.51
N ALA A 124 -6.39 -8.00 8.02
CA ALA A 124 -7.02 -8.81 6.99
C ALA A 124 -6.76 -8.21 5.60
N LEU A 125 -6.25 -9.04 4.67
CA LEU A 125 -6.01 -8.63 3.28
C LEU A 125 -7.08 -9.26 2.38
N HIS A 126 -7.77 -8.41 1.62
CA HIS A 126 -8.80 -8.80 0.66
C HIS A 126 -8.29 -8.55 -0.75
N VAL A 127 -8.18 -9.62 -1.56
CA VAL A 127 -7.73 -9.52 -2.96
C VAL A 127 -8.94 -9.46 -3.85
N GLU A 128 -9.49 -8.28 -4.01
CA GLU A 128 -10.68 -7.99 -4.82
C GLU A 128 -10.74 -6.49 -5.15
N LYS A 129 -11.63 -6.10 -6.05
CA LYS A 129 -11.88 -4.69 -6.34
C LYS A 129 -12.55 -4.00 -5.15
N ALA A 130 -12.24 -2.72 -4.95
CA ALA A 130 -12.82 -1.93 -3.86
C ALA A 130 -14.36 -1.86 -3.94
N GLU A 131 -14.92 -1.75 -5.15
CA GLU A 131 -16.37 -1.72 -5.39
C GLU A 131 -17.04 -3.05 -4.97
N ASP A 132 -16.40 -4.17 -5.27
CA ASP A 132 -16.92 -5.49 -4.91
C ASP A 132 -16.91 -5.67 -3.39
N PHE A 133 -15.81 -5.28 -2.73
CA PHE A 133 -15.71 -5.29 -1.28
C PHE A 133 -16.77 -4.41 -0.62
N LEU A 134 -16.94 -3.17 -1.09
CA LEU A 134 -17.90 -2.21 -0.54
C LEU A 134 -19.37 -2.59 -0.78
N SER A 135 -19.65 -3.45 -1.77
CA SER A 135 -21.00 -3.95 -2.04
C SER A 135 -21.44 -5.07 -1.10
N ARG A 136 -20.53 -5.61 -0.30
CA ARG A 136 -20.82 -6.68 0.68
C ARG A 136 -21.66 -6.15 1.82
N THR A 137 -22.51 -7.00 2.38
CA THR A 137 -23.40 -6.66 3.51
C THR A 137 -22.80 -7.01 4.86
N ASP A 138 -21.70 -7.73 4.88
CA ASP A 138 -21.02 -8.26 6.07
C ASP A 138 -19.79 -7.44 6.50
N ILE A 139 -19.53 -6.32 5.83
CA ILE A 139 -18.47 -5.40 6.24
C ILE A 139 -18.94 -4.56 7.41
N GLY A 140 -18.05 -4.36 8.39
CA GLY A 140 -18.37 -3.69 9.65
C GLY A 140 -18.57 -2.20 9.50
N PRO A 141 -18.97 -1.48 10.55
CA PRO A 141 -18.65 -0.07 10.62
C PRO A 141 -17.14 0.08 10.86
N TYR A 142 -16.53 1.04 10.18
CA TYR A 142 -15.13 1.42 10.39
C TYR A 142 -15.06 2.80 11.03
N ASP A 143 -14.14 2.95 11.99
CA ASP A 143 -13.86 4.27 12.58
C ASP A 143 -13.12 5.14 11.58
N TRP A 144 -12.37 4.50 10.67
CA TRP A 144 -11.56 5.19 9.68
C TRP A 144 -11.60 4.53 8.32
N LEU A 145 -11.76 5.37 7.27
CA LEU A 145 -11.68 4.99 5.88
C LEU A 145 -10.53 5.77 5.22
N LEU A 146 -9.54 5.04 4.71
CA LEU A 146 -8.42 5.57 3.93
C LEU A 146 -8.56 5.08 2.49
N ILE A 147 -8.69 6.01 1.55
CA ILE A 147 -8.85 5.71 0.12
C ILE A 147 -7.58 6.14 -0.61
N ASP A 148 -6.81 5.15 -1.08
CA ASP A 148 -5.53 5.32 -1.78
C ASP A 148 -5.55 4.49 -3.08
N LEU A 149 -6.52 4.79 -3.93
CA LEU A 149 -6.75 4.11 -5.19
C LEU A 149 -6.15 4.94 -6.35
N TYR A 150 -5.55 4.24 -7.31
CA TYR A 150 -5.03 4.81 -8.55
C TYR A 150 -5.70 4.12 -9.74
N ASP A 151 -5.99 4.90 -10.80
CA ASP A 151 -6.44 4.43 -12.11
C ASP A 151 -5.24 3.97 -12.95
#